data_e652cbb68756c0a36e3db5cb74e89394
#
_entry.id   e652cbb68756c0a36e3db5cb74e89394
#
_cell.length_a   1.000
_cell.length_b   1.000
_cell.length_c   1.000
_cell.angle_alpha   90.00
_cell.angle_beta   90.00
_cell.angle_gamma   90.00
#
_symmetry.space_group_name_H-M   'P 1'
#
loop_
_entity.id
_entity.type
_entity.pdbx_description
1 polymer ?
#
loop_
_entity_poly.entity_id
_entity_poly.type
_entity_poly.pdbx_seq_one_letter_code
_entity_poly.pdbx_strand_id
1 'polypeptide(L)'
;GAPGMMRAAGFTLVELLVAILLFALLSAAATGLLRFGVNARGATFARLDTLAATTRTRALLAADLGQAAPRPWRDERGAGQAAFVGNSGGVLLQLVRRGWRNDGAAPRASLQRVEYRLTGDRLERRSWPMVDGAVANPPATLITDITSLSVRFHSDGQWRDRWDPERRDQMPDAVELTINSRAVPMLRQAFVVGPGGGA
;
A
#
# COMPACT_ATOMS: atom_id res chain seq x y z
N GLY A 1 11.02 -86.33 -14.25
CA GLY A 1 11.37 -84.98 -14.68
C GLY A 1 11.88 -84.20 -13.50
N ALA A 2 13.16 -83.83 -13.50
CA ALA A 2 13.75 -82.97 -12.47
C ALA A 2 13.43 -81.53 -12.77
N PRO A 3 13.09 -80.69 -11.77
CA PRO A 3 12.85 -79.27 -11.97
C PRO A 3 14.19 -78.55 -12.20
N GLY A 4 14.28 -77.84 -13.32
CA GLY A 4 15.44 -77.02 -13.64
C GLY A 4 15.56 -75.87 -12.65
N MET A 5 16.65 -75.79 -11.90
CA MET A 5 17.07 -74.68 -11.07
C MET A 5 17.34 -73.48 -11.97
N MET A 6 16.45 -72.46 -11.93
CA MET A 6 16.73 -71.12 -12.50
C MET A 6 17.91 -70.55 -11.74
N ARG A 7 19.04 -70.35 -12.42
CA ARG A 7 20.19 -69.62 -11.93
C ARG A 7 19.78 -68.16 -11.75
N ALA A 8 19.76 -67.68 -10.50
CA ALA A 8 19.64 -66.27 -10.19
C ALA A 8 20.90 -65.56 -10.76
N ALA A 9 20.71 -64.73 -11.78
CA ALA A 9 21.75 -63.84 -12.26
C ALA A 9 22.03 -62.79 -11.19
N GLY A 10 23.25 -62.80 -10.63
CA GLY A 10 23.66 -61.79 -9.67
C GLY A 10 23.92 -60.44 -10.37
N PHE A 11 23.55 -59.35 -9.69
CA PHE A 11 23.83 -57.98 -10.15
C PHE A 11 25.35 -57.76 -10.30
N THR A 12 25.74 -57.13 -11.37
CA THR A 12 27.15 -56.73 -11.58
C THR A 12 27.46 -55.43 -10.82
N LEU A 13 28.71 -55.25 -10.36
CA LEU A 13 29.18 -54.03 -9.69
C LEU A 13 28.95 -52.80 -10.56
N VAL A 14 29.13 -52.91 -11.88
CA VAL A 14 28.92 -51.82 -12.84
C VAL A 14 27.45 -51.42 -12.94
N GLU A 15 26.53 -52.36 -12.92
CA GLU A 15 25.08 -52.11 -12.96
C GLU A 15 24.62 -51.38 -11.70
N LEU A 16 25.17 -51.71 -10.53
CA LEU A 16 24.91 -51.01 -9.28
C LEU A 16 25.43 -49.57 -9.32
N LEU A 17 26.66 -49.37 -9.83
CA LEU A 17 27.25 -48.03 -9.98
C LEU A 17 26.43 -47.14 -10.93
N VAL A 18 26.00 -47.68 -12.06
CA VAL A 18 25.15 -46.95 -13.03
C VAL A 18 23.79 -46.61 -12.41
N ALA A 19 23.17 -47.54 -11.67
CA ALA A 19 21.90 -47.31 -10.99
C ALA A 19 22.02 -46.19 -9.96
N ILE A 20 23.07 -46.16 -9.13
CA ILE A 20 23.31 -45.10 -8.13
C ILE A 20 23.57 -43.76 -8.83
N LEU A 21 24.34 -43.74 -9.91
CA LEU A 21 24.60 -42.51 -10.70
C LEU A 21 23.30 -41.93 -11.26
N LEU A 22 22.47 -42.75 -11.89
CA LEU A 22 21.18 -42.33 -12.42
C LEU A 22 20.24 -41.84 -11.31
N PHE A 23 20.19 -42.55 -10.19
CA PHE A 23 19.40 -42.12 -9.02
C PHE A 23 19.88 -40.79 -8.49
N ALA A 24 21.20 -40.58 -8.37
CA ALA A 24 21.75 -39.30 -7.89
C ALA A 24 21.43 -38.15 -8.86
N LEU A 25 21.51 -38.36 -10.18
CA LEU A 25 21.15 -37.36 -11.19
C LEU A 25 19.67 -37.02 -11.14
N LEU A 26 18.80 -38.01 -11.05
CA LEU A 26 17.34 -37.80 -10.92
C LEU A 26 16.98 -37.03 -9.61
N SER A 27 17.62 -37.42 -8.51
CA SER A 27 17.42 -36.76 -7.21
C SER A 27 17.87 -35.29 -7.23
N ALA A 28 19.01 -35.01 -7.88
CA ALA A 28 19.52 -33.66 -8.07
C ALA A 28 18.57 -32.81 -8.94
N ALA A 29 18.08 -33.36 -10.04
CA ALA A 29 17.14 -32.73 -10.95
C ALA A 29 15.79 -32.43 -10.20
N ALA A 30 15.26 -33.41 -9.48
CA ALA A 30 14.02 -33.25 -8.70
C ALA A 30 14.15 -32.14 -7.63
N THR A 31 15.28 -32.11 -6.91
CA THR A 31 15.58 -31.09 -5.91
C THR A 31 15.70 -29.71 -6.54
N GLY A 32 16.36 -29.63 -7.72
CA GLY A 32 16.47 -28.36 -8.48
C GLY A 32 15.12 -27.81 -8.92
N LEU A 33 14.26 -28.66 -9.45
CA LEU A 33 12.89 -28.30 -9.85
C LEU A 33 12.03 -27.84 -8.66
N LEU A 34 12.15 -28.53 -7.52
CA LEU A 34 11.42 -28.14 -6.30
C LEU A 34 11.85 -26.76 -5.80
N ARG A 35 13.17 -26.50 -5.73
CA ARG A 35 13.72 -25.19 -5.34
C ARG A 35 13.27 -24.09 -6.29
N PHE A 36 13.32 -24.34 -7.60
CA PHE A 36 12.84 -23.41 -8.60
C PHE A 36 11.35 -23.08 -8.39
N GLY A 37 10.50 -24.10 -8.19
CA GLY A 37 9.08 -23.92 -7.93
C GLY A 37 8.78 -23.12 -6.66
N VAL A 38 9.50 -23.37 -5.57
CA VAL A 38 9.35 -22.61 -4.30
C VAL A 38 9.76 -21.15 -4.47
N ASN A 39 10.89 -20.89 -5.14
CA ASN A 39 11.37 -19.52 -5.37
C ASN A 39 10.43 -18.74 -6.32
N ALA A 40 9.93 -19.38 -7.37
CA ALA A 40 8.97 -18.77 -8.30
C ALA A 40 7.67 -18.38 -7.59
N ARG A 41 7.16 -19.22 -6.68
CA ARG A 41 6.00 -18.89 -5.84
C ARG A 41 6.28 -17.68 -4.96
N GLY A 42 7.42 -17.63 -4.26
CA GLY A 42 7.78 -16.50 -3.39
C GLY A 42 7.80 -15.18 -4.15
N ALA A 43 8.40 -15.14 -5.34
CA ALA A 43 8.43 -13.95 -6.20
C ALA A 43 7.02 -13.52 -6.64
N THR A 44 6.14 -14.48 -6.96
CA THR A 44 4.75 -14.19 -7.34
C THR A 44 3.96 -13.59 -6.18
N PHE A 45 4.07 -14.16 -4.97
CA PHE A 45 3.38 -13.63 -3.78
C PHE A 45 3.86 -12.22 -3.44
N ALA A 46 5.16 -11.95 -3.48
CA ALA A 46 5.69 -10.61 -3.23
C ALA A 46 5.13 -9.56 -4.21
N ARG A 47 4.97 -9.92 -5.49
CA ARG A 47 4.33 -9.05 -6.49
C ARG A 47 2.84 -8.82 -6.21
N LEU A 48 2.12 -9.87 -5.84
CA LEU A 48 0.70 -9.76 -5.47
C LEU A 48 0.49 -8.88 -4.23
N ASP A 49 1.33 -9.01 -3.22
CA ASP A 49 1.29 -8.17 -2.01
C ASP A 49 1.53 -6.68 -2.34
N THR A 50 2.48 -6.40 -3.21
CA THR A 50 2.76 -5.03 -3.69
C THR A 50 1.57 -4.44 -4.45
N LEU A 51 0.97 -5.20 -5.37
CA LEU A 51 -0.21 -4.78 -6.11
C LEU A 51 -1.41 -4.56 -5.18
N ALA A 52 -1.62 -5.45 -4.22
CA ALA A 52 -2.67 -5.32 -3.21
C ALA A 52 -2.47 -4.07 -2.33
N ALA A 53 -1.24 -3.79 -1.88
CA ALA A 53 -0.92 -2.58 -1.12
C ALA A 53 -1.20 -1.31 -1.93
N THR A 54 -0.77 -1.27 -3.19
CA THR A 54 -1.01 -0.15 -4.11
C THR A 54 -2.51 0.07 -4.35
N THR A 55 -3.26 -1.00 -4.60
CA THR A 55 -4.71 -0.93 -4.82
C THR A 55 -5.45 -0.45 -3.57
N ARG A 56 -5.09 -0.96 -2.38
CA ARG A 56 -5.64 -0.49 -1.10
C ARG A 56 -5.34 0.98 -0.84
N THR A 57 -4.10 1.40 -1.09
CA THR A 57 -3.68 2.80 -0.91
C THR A 57 -4.48 3.74 -1.82
N ARG A 58 -4.64 3.36 -3.10
CA ARG A 58 -5.46 4.10 -4.05
C ARG A 58 -6.91 4.21 -3.57
N ALA A 59 -7.51 3.11 -3.13
CA ALA A 59 -8.89 3.08 -2.64
C ALA A 59 -9.07 3.96 -1.40
N LEU A 60 -8.11 3.94 -0.46
CA LEU A 60 -8.11 4.81 0.72
C LEU A 60 -7.99 6.28 0.35
N LEU A 61 -7.06 6.65 -0.52
CA LEU A 61 -6.89 8.03 -1.00
C LEU A 61 -8.15 8.52 -1.72
N ALA A 62 -8.71 7.71 -2.62
CA ALA A 62 -9.95 8.05 -3.34
C ALA A 62 -11.12 8.26 -2.37
N ALA A 63 -11.27 7.39 -1.36
CA ALA A 63 -12.31 7.51 -0.35
C ALA A 63 -12.10 8.73 0.57
N ASP A 64 -10.87 8.98 1.03
CA ASP A 64 -10.57 10.09 1.92
C ASP A 64 -10.72 11.43 1.20
N LEU A 65 -10.16 11.57 0.00
CA LEU A 65 -10.23 12.79 -0.80
C LEU A 65 -11.65 13.05 -1.33
N GLY A 66 -12.32 12.02 -1.87
CA GLY A 66 -13.69 12.16 -2.37
C GLY A 66 -14.72 12.49 -1.28
N GLN A 67 -14.42 12.20 -0.02
CA GLN A 67 -15.25 12.55 1.13
C GLN A 67 -14.74 13.74 1.92
N ALA A 68 -13.74 14.47 1.40
CA ALA A 68 -13.21 15.66 2.07
C ALA A 68 -14.34 16.66 2.38
N ALA A 69 -14.21 17.33 3.52
CA ALA A 69 -15.21 18.28 4.04
C ALA A 69 -14.54 19.63 4.32
N PRO A 70 -15.16 20.75 3.94
CA PRO A 70 -14.66 22.10 4.23
C PRO A 70 -14.86 22.46 5.71
N ARG A 71 -14.34 21.65 6.61
CA ARG A 71 -14.49 21.77 8.06
C ARG A 71 -13.12 22.07 8.70
N PRO A 72 -12.82 23.34 9.02
CA PRO A 72 -11.66 23.69 9.83
C PRO A 72 -11.71 22.97 11.18
N TRP A 73 -10.54 22.66 11.74
CA TRP A 73 -10.44 21.94 13.00
C TRP A 73 -9.50 22.66 13.99
N ARG A 74 -9.49 22.20 15.24
CA ARG A 74 -8.60 22.72 16.27
C ARG A 74 -7.59 21.64 16.67
N ASP A 75 -6.33 22.05 16.80
CA ASP A 75 -5.28 21.17 17.31
C ASP A 75 -5.43 20.94 18.83
N GLU A 76 -4.50 20.17 19.41
CA GLU A 76 -4.47 19.84 20.84
C GLU A 76 -4.32 21.08 21.74
N ARG A 77 -3.81 22.19 21.20
CA ARG A 77 -3.63 23.48 21.88
C ARG A 77 -4.80 24.42 21.65
N GLY A 78 -5.82 24.00 20.91
CA GLY A 78 -6.97 24.80 20.56
C GLY A 78 -6.77 25.77 19.39
N ALA A 79 -5.59 25.75 18.75
CA ALA A 79 -5.32 26.62 17.60
C ALA A 79 -6.09 26.13 16.36
N GLY A 80 -6.72 27.08 15.66
CA GLY A 80 -7.52 26.80 14.47
C GLY A 80 -6.66 26.45 13.28
N GLN A 81 -6.96 25.32 12.65
CA GLN A 81 -6.29 24.76 11.49
C GLN A 81 -7.20 24.74 10.27
N ALA A 82 -6.62 24.74 9.05
CA ALA A 82 -7.39 24.66 7.82
C ALA A 82 -8.05 23.29 7.63
N ALA A 83 -9.17 23.24 6.92
CA ALA A 83 -9.88 22.01 6.57
C ALA A 83 -9.03 21.06 5.73
N PHE A 84 -8.16 21.64 4.90
CA PHE A 84 -7.23 20.93 4.03
C PHE A 84 -5.84 21.57 4.11
N VAL A 85 -4.81 20.75 4.32
CA VAL A 85 -3.39 21.15 4.30
C VAL A 85 -2.65 20.26 3.33
N GLY A 86 -1.81 20.85 2.50
CA GLY A 86 -1.04 20.12 1.50
C GLY A 86 0.41 20.61 1.41
N ASN A 87 1.33 19.65 1.45
CA ASN A 87 2.77 19.83 1.29
C ASN A 87 3.35 20.92 2.21
N SER A 88 2.94 20.89 3.49
CA SER A 88 3.32 21.87 4.50
C SER A 88 3.76 21.18 5.80
N GLY A 89 4.85 21.65 6.42
CA GLY A 89 5.31 21.15 7.73
C GLY A 89 5.66 19.67 7.76
N GLY A 90 6.11 19.07 6.64
CA GLY A 90 6.40 17.63 6.52
C GLY A 90 5.14 16.75 6.34
N VAL A 91 3.97 17.36 6.24
CA VAL A 91 2.70 16.70 5.93
C VAL A 91 2.49 16.75 4.41
N LEU A 92 2.18 15.62 3.79
CA LEU A 92 1.83 15.56 2.37
C LEU A 92 0.39 16.02 2.15
N LEU A 93 -0.52 15.45 2.93
CA LEU A 93 -1.95 15.75 2.92
C LEU A 93 -2.50 15.65 4.33
N GLN A 94 -3.31 16.62 4.75
CA GLN A 94 -4.13 16.52 5.95
C GLN A 94 -5.49 17.12 5.65
N LEU A 95 -6.54 16.40 6.01
CA LEU A 95 -7.92 16.83 5.73
C LEU A 95 -8.90 16.28 6.76
N VAL A 96 -10.06 16.89 6.82
CA VAL A 96 -11.24 16.35 7.48
C VAL A 96 -12.11 15.69 6.42
N ARG A 97 -12.56 14.45 6.68
CA ARG A 97 -13.44 13.69 5.78
C ARG A 97 -14.77 13.34 6.46
N ARG A 98 -15.79 13.10 5.65
CA ARG A 98 -17.09 12.53 6.03
C ARG A 98 -17.05 10.99 5.97
N GLY A 99 -18.18 10.34 6.27
CA GLY A 99 -18.40 8.92 6.01
C GLY A 99 -17.62 7.97 6.92
N TRP A 100 -17.19 8.42 8.08
CA TRP A 100 -16.66 7.53 9.09
C TRP A 100 -17.81 6.70 9.68
N ARG A 101 -17.87 5.43 9.26
CA ARG A 101 -18.95 4.50 9.66
C ARG A 101 -19.07 4.44 11.17
N ASN A 102 -20.28 4.60 11.66
CA ASN A 102 -20.65 4.54 13.06
C ASN A 102 -21.71 3.45 13.29
N ASP A 103 -21.37 2.23 12.89
CA ASP A 103 -22.28 1.07 12.91
C ASP A 103 -22.78 0.73 14.33
N GLY A 104 -22.01 1.12 15.36
CA GLY A 104 -22.39 0.93 16.77
C GLY A 104 -23.12 2.11 17.39
N ALA A 105 -23.58 3.10 16.61
CA ALA A 105 -24.25 4.31 17.11
C ALA A 105 -23.53 4.99 18.29
N ALA A 106 -22.19 4.90 18.33
CA ALA A 106 -21.38 5.53 19.35
C ALA A 106 -21.61 7.07 19.31
N PRO A 107 -21.58 7.79 20.44
CA PRO A 107 -21.77 9.24 20.51
C PRO A 107 -20.53 9.97 19.99
N ARG A 108 -20.26 9.88 18.67
CA ARG A 108 -19.17 10.53 17.96
C ARG A 108 -19.61 11.10 16.62
N ALA A 109 -18.92 12.14 16.17
CA ALA A 109 -19.19 12.72 14.86
C ALA A 109 -18.85 11.72 13.74
N SER A 110 -19.59 11.80 12.62
CA SER A 110 -19.30 11.07 11.38
C SER A 110 -18.11 11.65 10.61
N LEU A 111 -17.49 12.71 11.14
CA LEU A 111 -16.30 13.35 10.59
C LEU A 111 -15.04 12.76 11.22
N GLN A 112 -13.99 12.59 10.40
CA GLN A 112 -12.70 12.08 10.83
C GLN A 112 -11.59 12.95 10.24
N ARG A 113 -10.59 13.29 11.06
CA ARG A 113 -9.34 13.90 10.58
C ARG A 113 -8.38 12.78 10.13
N VAL A 114 -7.76 12.96 8.98
CA VAL A 114 -6.77 12.04 8.42
C VAL A 114 -5.55 12.81 7.92
N GLU A 115 -4.40 12.18 8.00
CA GLU A 115 -3.11 12.73 7.55
C GLU A 115 -2.33 11.67 6.78
N TYR A 116 -1.67 12.08 5.71
CA TYR A 116 -0.71 11.30 4.96
C TYR A 116 0.67 11.95 5.08
N ARG A 117 1.66 11.15 5.42
CA ARG A 117 3.04 11.61 5.65
C ARG A 117 4.02 10.63 5.02
N LEU A 118 5.11 11.17 4.48
CA LEU A 118 6.27 10.37 4.12
C LEU A 118 7.22 10.34 5.32
N THR A 119 7.44 9.14 5.88
CA THR A 119 8.36 8.91 7.01
C THR A 119 9.47 7.97 6.53
N GLY A 120 10.66 8.51 6.29
CA GLY A 120 11.73 7.78 5.62
C GLY A 120 11.30 7.39 4.20
N ASP A 121 11.25 6.09 3.94
CA ASP A 121 10.84 5.51 2.66
C ASP A 121 9.39 4.95 2.68
N ARG A 122 8.56 5.36 3.67
CA ARG A 122 7.21 4.83 3.89
C ARG A 122 6.14 5.90 3.77
N LEU A 123 5.10 5.61 3.00
CA LEU A 123 3.87 6.38 3.06
C LEU A 123 3.02 5.88 4.21
N GLU A 124 2.75 6.74 5.17
CA GLU A 124 1.94 6.45 6.34
C GLU A 124 0.64 7.25 6.30
N ARG A 125 -0.43 6.63 6.78
CA ARG A 125 -1.72 7.28 7.06
C ARG A 125 -1.99 7.26 8.55
N ARG A 126 -2.30 8.43 9.11
CA ARG A 126 -2.80 8.61 10.47
C ARG A 126 -4.25 9.03 10.47
N SER A 127 -4.96 8.68 11.50
CA SER A 127 -6.34 9.13 11.73
C SER A 127 -6.54 9.53 13.19
N TRP A 128 -7.54 10.34 13.43
CA TRP A 128 -7.89 10.78 14.77
C TRP A 128 -9.29 10.29 15.14
N PRO A 129 -9.53 9.89 16.40
CA PRO A 129 -10.85 9.44 16.86
C PRO A 129 -11.88 10.58 16.95
N MET A 130 -11.41 11.83 17.03
CA MET A 130 -12.22 13.04 16.97
C MET A 130 -11.53 14.08 16.10
N VAL A 131 -12.29 15.01 15.53
CA VAL A 131 -11.75 16.06 14.65
C VAL A 131 -10.91 17.05 15.44
N ASP A 132 -11.39 17.49 16.59
CA ASP A 132 -10.78 18.52 17.42
C ASP A 132 -10.14 17.93 18.68
N GLY A 133 -8.96 18.41 19.06
CA GLY A 133 -8.29 18.16 20.35
C GLY A 133 -7.87 16.71 20.65
N ALA A 134 -8.02 15.79 19.71
CA ALA A 134 -7.67 14.38 19.94
C ALA A 134 -6.23 14.07 19.57
N VAL A 135 -5.66 13.07 20.26
CA VAL A 135 -4.37 12.45 19.90
C VAL A 135 -4.58 11.51 18.73
N ALA A 136 -3.60 11.44 17.83
CA ALA A 136 -3.64 10.56 16.67
C ALA A 136 -3.61 9.07 17.07
N ASN A 137 -4.32 8.25 16.30
CA ASN A 137 -4.12 6.81 16.33
C ASN A 137 -2.72 6.45 15.81
N PRO A 138 -2.20 5.25 16.14
CA PRO A 138 -0.96 4.77 15.54
C PRO A 138 -1.00 4.82 14.01
N PRO A 139 0.10 5.20 13.34
CA PRO A 139 0.14 5.28 11.88
C PRO A 139 0.00 3.90 11.25
N ALA A 140 -0.72 3.85 10.13
CA ALA A 140 -0.78 2.68 9.26
C ALA A 140 0.16 2.88 8.08
N THR A 141 1.13 2.00 7.88
CA THR A 141 2.00 1.99 6.70
C THR A 141 1.21 1.50 5.50
N LEU A 142 1.23 2.26 4.41
CA LEU A 142 0.50 1.98 3.17
C LEU A 142 1.40 1.41 2.08
N ILE A 143 2.53 2.07 1.83
CA ILE A 143 3.55 1.69 0.83
C ILE A 143 4.92 1.84 1.46
N THR A 144 5.84 0.93 1.13
CA THR A 144 7.25 0.96 1.53
C THR A 144 8.16 1.10 0.32
N ASP A 145 9.47 1.25 0.57
CA ASP A 145 10.50 1.33 -0.46
C ASP A 145 10.29 2.47 -1.46
N ILE A 146 9.70 3.59 -1.00
CA ILE A 146 9.47 4.79 -1.81
C ILE A 146 10.81 5.48 -2.06
N THR A 147 11.12 5.70 -3.32
CA THR A 147 12.33 6.42 -3.76
C THR A 147 12.07 7.90 -4.02
N SER A 148 10.85 8.23 -4.47
CA SER A 148 10.39 9.61 -4.57
C SER A 148 8.87 9.68 -4.47
N LEU A 149 8.37 10.80 -3.92
CA LEU A 149 6.95 11.09 -3.81
C LEU A 149 6.74 12.58 -4.01
N SER A 150 5.78 12.94 -4.87
CA SER A 150 5.34 14.32 -5.04
C SER A 150 3.82 14.42 -5.04
N VAL A 151 3.33 15.55 -4.55
CA VAL A 151 1.89 15.87 -4.50
C VAL A 151 1.68 17.22 -5.15
N ARG A 152 0.66 17.33 -6.00
CA ARG A 152 0.23 18.58 -6.62
C ARG A 152 -1.25 18.81 -6.39
N PHE A 153 -1.65 20.06 -6.33
CA PHE A 153 -3.00 20.51 -6.01
C PHE A 153 -3.55 21.32 -7.17
N HIS A 154 -4.77 21.02 -7.61
CA HIS A 154 -5.47 21.76 -8.64
C HIS A 154 -6.46 22.73 -7.99
N SER A 155 -6.45 23.97 -8.43
CA SER A 155 -7.43 25.01 -8.07
C SER A 155 -7.42 26.08 -9.13
N ASP A 156 -8.59 26.63 -9.48
CA ASP A 156 -8.74 27.72 -10.42
C ASP A 156 -8.06 27.46 -11.80
N GLY A 157 -8.15 26.22 -12.28
CA GLY A 157 -7.54 25.79 -13.53
C GLY A 157 -6.01 25.62 -13.50
N GLN A 158 -5.37 25.70 -12.35
CA GLN A 158 -3.92 25.67 -12.20
C GLN A 158 -3.48 24.54 -11.25
N TRP A 159 -2.35 23.90 -11.58
CA TRP A 159 -1.67 22.95 -10.71
C TRP A 159 -0.55 23.63 -9.92
N ARG A 160 -0.55 23.43 -8.59
CA ARG A 160 0.44 23.99 -7.64
C ARG A 160 1.08 22.87 -6.83
N ASP A 161 2.35 23.03 -6.46
CA ASP A 161 3.08 22.02 -5.67
C ASP A 161 2.83 22.14 -4.16
N ARG A 162 2.16 23.21 -3.73
CA ARG A 162 1.78 23.46 -2.34
C ARG A 162 0.34 23.97 -2.29
N TRP A 163 -0.38 23.59 -1.24
CA TRP A 163 -1.70 24.11 -0.93
C TRP A 163 -1.62 25.11 0.22
N ASP A 164 -1.84 26.38 -0.08
CA ASP A 164 -1.89 27.50 0.86
C ASP A 164 -3.29 28.17 0.71
N PRO A 165 -4.27 27.76 1.50
CA PRO A 165 -5.64 28.32 1.39
C PRO A 165 -5.71 29.72 1.96
N GLU A 166 -6.39 30.63 1.25
CA GLU A 166 -6.71 31.98 1.75
C GLU A 166 -7.74 31.94 2.89
N ARG A 167 -8.67 30.99 2.83
CA ARG A 167 -9.67 30.73 3.86
C ARG A 167 -9.48 29.32 4.42
N ARG A 168 -9.73 29.16 5.71
CA ARG A 168 -9.55 27.87 6.39
C ARG A 168 -10.47 26.76 5.92
N ASP A 169 -11.59 27.08 5.28
CA ASP A 169 -12.55 26.15 4.71
C ASP A 169 -12.29 25.80 3.24
N GLN A 170 -11.32 26.46 2.61
CA GLN A 170 -10.99 26.26 1.20
C GLN A 170 -10.29 24.90 0.97
N MET A 171 -10.67 24.24 -0.12
CA MET A 171 -10.11 22.95 -0.54
C MET A 171 -9.68 23.02 -2.00
N PRO A 172 -8.68 22.24 -2.43
CA PRO A 172 -8.39 22.10 -3.86
C PRO A 172 -9.49 21.30 -4.57
N ASP A 173 -9.61 21.47 -5.88
CA ASP A 173 -10.56 20.71 -6.72
C ASP A 173 -10.10 19.27 -6.92
N ALA A 174 -8.77 19.09 -7.04
CA ALA A 174 -8.16 17.79 -7.23
C ALA A 174 -6.74 17.75 -6.62
N VAL A 175 -6.30 16.53 -6.32
CA VAL A 175 -4.94 16.21 -5.87
C VAL A 175 -4.34 15.19 -6.81
N GLU A 176 -3.12 15.44 -7.28
CA GLU A 176 -2.32 14.49 -8.02
C GLU A 176 -1.18 13.98 -7.15
N LEU A 177 -1.06 12.68 -7.07
CA LEU A 177 0.01 11.99 -6.36
C LEU A 177 0.88 11.23 -7.36
N THR A 178 2.20 11.44 -7.31
CA THR A 178 3.18 10.67 -8.06
C THR A 178 4.11 9.96 -7.09
N ILE A 179 4.13 8.63 -7.14
CA ILE A 179 4.96 7.77 -6.29
C ILE A 179 5.89 6.96 -7.18
N ASN A 180 7.18 6.94 -6.85
CA ASN A 180 8.14 5.98 -7.35
C ASN A 180 8.59 5.10 -6.19
N SER A 181 8.59 3.80 -6.39
CA SER A 181 9.12 2.83 -5.43
C SER A 181 9.95 1.78 -6.16
N ARG A 182 10.74 1.01 -5.42
CA ARG A 182 11.53 -0.09 -6.01
C ARG A 182 10.65 -1.18 -6.62
N ALA A 183 9.45 -1.38 -6.07
CA ALA A 183 8.53 -2.43 -6.49
C ALA A 183 7.56 -1.97 -7.59
N VAL A 184 7.21 -0.68 -7.64
CA VAL A 184 6.29 -0.10 -8.64
C VAL A 184 6.93 1.13 -9.24
N PRO A 185 7.43 1.07 -10.48
CA PRO A 185 7.92 2.26 -11.16
C PRO A 185 6.75 3.17 -11.52
N MET A 186 6.87 4.42 -11.11
CA MET A 186 6.01 5.58 -11.39
C MET A 186 4.49 5.30 -11.42
N LEU A 187 3.87 5.43 -10.25
CA LEU A 187 2.42 5.49 -10.09
C LEU A 187 2.01 6.97 -10.05
N ARG A 188 1.34 7.48 -11.08
CA ARG A 188 0.76 8.81 -11.12
C ARG A 188 -0.76 8.72 -11.13
N GLN A 189 -1.42 9.37 -10.17
CA GLN A 189 -2.87 9.34 -10.04
C GLN A 189 -3.41 10.69 -9.58
N ALA A 190 -4.53 11.10 -10.19
CA ALA A 190 -5.31 12.25 -9.78
C ALA A 190 -6.61 11.79 -9.09
N PHE A 191 -7.00 12.54 -8.05
CA PHE A 191 -8.19 12.31 -7.25
C PHE A 191 -8.98 13.62 -7.16
N VAL A 192 -10.27 13.55 -7.34
CA VAL A 192 -11.18 14.67 -7.08
C VAL A 192 -11.36 14.83 -5.58
N VAL A 193 -11.42 16.08 -5.11
CA VAL A 193 -11.54 16.42 -3.69
C VAL A 193 -12.96 16.87 -3.37
N GLY A 194 -13.55 16.27 -2.36
CA GLY A 194 -14.94 16.55 -1.95
C GLY A 194 -15.97 15.95 -2.91
N PRO A 195 -17.29 16.16 -2.61
CA PRO A 195 -18.33 15.84 -3.55
C PRO A 195 -18.17 16.80 -4.73
N GLY A 196 -17.63 16.30 -5.84
CA GLY A 196 -17.16 17.03 -7.02
C GLY A 196 -17.80 18.39 -7.17
N GLY A 197 -16.99 19.43 -7.16
CA GLY A 197 -17.44 20.79 -7.28
C GLY A 197 -18.25 20.99 -8.56
N GLY A 198 -19.55 20.79 -8.46
CA GLY A 198 -20.51 21.28 -9.40
C GLY A 198 -20.89 22.68 -8.98
N ALA A 199 -20.45 23.66 -9.67
CA ALA A 199 -21.09 24.95 -9.75
C ALA A 199 -21.21 25.30 -11.20
#